data_2852009f39a82a98b4f857c4e2b8492c
#
_entry.id   2852009f39a82a98b4f857c4e2b8492c
#
_cell.length_a   1.000
_cell.length_b   1.000
_cell.length_c   1.000
_cell.angle_alpha   90.00
_cell.angle_beta   90.00
_cell.angle_gamma   90.00
#
_symmetry.space_group_name_H-M   'P 1'
#
loop_
_entity.id
_entity.type
_entity.pdbx_description
1 polymer ?
#
loop_
_entity_poly.entity_id
_entity_poly.type
_entity_poly.pdbx_seq_one_letter_code
_entity_poly.pdbx_strand_id
1 'polypeptide(L)'
;MRLVLIRHAATAGNEAHRYVGKRTDEPLSAEGRRQCERAGAYPSVDRVYVSPQLRARQTAELCFPLARQVVVPGIEEFDFGVFERRTGDEMADDVRYRRWVESGCVAPCPGGETRDEFARRTQDALCQLLKDAARRKEGLVVVVAHGGTIMAALDGFYDKHARNCEGYEARVLIEGTRVRLVDDRPILLAECFGS
;
A
#
# COMPACT_ATOMS: atom_id res chain seq x y z
N MET A 1 15.88 -12.13 3.03
CA MET A 1 14.51 -12.30 2.53
C MET A 1 14.16 -11.08 1.67
N ARG A 2 13.49 -11.28 0.53
CA ARG A 2 13.01 -10.19 -0.34
C ARG A 2 11.59 -9.79 0.09
N LEU A 3 11.29 -8.50 0.04
CA LEU A 3 9.96 -7.94 0.22
C LEU A 3 9.57 -7.22 -1.07
N VAL A 4 8.38 -7.48 -1.58
CA VAL A 4 7.77 -6.75 -2.69
C VAL A 4 6.50 -6.09 -2.17
N LEU A 5 6.46 -4.76 -2.18
CA LEU A 5 5.31 -3.94 -1.80
C LEU A 5 4.64 -3.41 -3.07
N ILE A 6 3.37 -3.72 -3.26
CA ILE A 6 2.61 -3.36 -4.47
C ILE A 6 1.45 -2.46 -4.07
N ARG A 7 1.32 -1.32 -4.76
CA ARG A 7 0.12 -0.51 -4.68
C ARG A 7 -1.01 -1.16 -5.49
N HIS A 8 -2.20 -1.26 -4.90
CA HIS A 8 -3.39 -1.74 -5.59
C HIS A 8 -3.63 -1.01 -6.93
N ALA A 9 -4.34 -1.65 -7.85
CA ALA A 9 -4.78 -1.06 -9.12
C ALA A 9 -5.83 0.04 -8.90
N ALA A 10 -6.09 0.85 -9.92
CA ALA A 10 -6.94 2.02 -9.80
C ALA A 10 -8.39 1.69 -9.42
N THR A 11 -8.97 2.60 -8.64
CA THR A 11 -10.38 2.66 -8.29
C THR A 11 -11.01 3.89 -8.95
N ALA A 12 -12.35 3.98 -8.99
CA ALA A 12 -13.04 5.15 -9.50
C ALA A 12 -12.63 6.44 -8.75
N GLY A 13 -12.42 6.35 -7.43
CA GLY A 13 -11.94 7.47 -6.63
C GLY A 13 -10.54 7.91 -7.02
N ASN A 14 -9.63 6.97 -7.33
CA ASN A 14 -8.27 7.30 -7.80
C ASN A 14 -8.32 8.04 -9.15
N GLU A 15 -9.14 7.60 -10.10
CA GLU A 15 -9.32 8.25 -11.39
C GLU A 15 -9.90 9.66 -11.25
N ALA A 16 -10.79 9.84 -10.28
CA ALA A 16 -11.38 11.14 -9.95
C ALA A 16 -10.51 11.99 -9.01
N HIS A 17 -9.26 11.60 -8.74
CA HIS A 17 -8.33 12.29 -7.82
C HIS A 17 -8.90 12.56 -6.42
N ARG A 18 -9.76 11.66 -5.94
CA ARG A 18 -10.34 11.72 -4.59
C ARG A 18 -9.41 11.10 -3.57
N TYR A 19 -9.48 11.57 -2.34
CA TYR A 19 -8.84 10.92 -1.19
C TYR A 19 -9.57 9.61 -0.88
N VAL A 20 -8.97 8.49 -1.28
CA VAL A 20 -9.49 7.12 -1.08
C VAL A 20 -8.69 6.47 0.04
N GLY A 21 -9.10 6.70 1.25
CA GLY A 21 -8.40 6.25 2.44
C GLY A 21 -8.98 4.98 3.07
N LYS A 22 -8.80 4.88 4.39
CA LYS A 22 -9.17 3.71 5.19
C LYS A 22 -10.67 3.46 5.24
N ARG A 23 -11.48 4.52 5.27
CA ARG A 23 -12.95 4.43 5.38
C ARG A 23 -13.64 4.18 4.06
N THR A 24 -12.92 4.37 2.95
CA THR A 24 -13.45 4.18 1.61
C THR A 24 -13.03 2.82 1.09
N ASP A 25 -13.94 1.87 1.14
CA ASP A 25 -13.71 0.51 0.63
C ASP A 25 -14.44 0.30 -0.70
N GLU A 26 -13.84 0.78 -1.78
CA GLU A 26 -14.36 0.68 -3.13
C GLU A 26 -13.62 -0.38 -3.96
N PRO A 27 -14.29 -0.98 -4.96
CA PRO A 27 -13.69 -1.97 -5.85
C PRO A 27 -12.75 -1.31 -6.87
N LEU A 28 -12.00 -2.13 -7.58
CA LEU A 28 -11.25 -1.71 -8.75
C LEU A 28 -12.21 -1.17 -9.83
N SER A 29 -11.79 -0.09 -10.48
CA SER A 29 -12.45 0.42 -11.68
C SER A 29 -12.20 -0.50 -12.89
N ALA A 30 -12.86 -0.20 -14.02
CA ALA A 30 -12.59 -0.88 -15.28
C ALA A 30 -11.13 -0.68 -15.72
N GLU A 31 -10.58 0.54 -15.53
CA GLU A 31 -9.17 0.81 -15.82
C GLU A 31 -8.25 0.09 -14.84
N GLY A 32 -8.59 0.02 -13.55
CA GLY A 32 -7.81 -0.75 -12.57
C GLY A 32 -7.70 -2.23 -12.95
N ARG A 33 -8.77 -2.84 -13.45
CA ARG A 33 -8.73 -4.22 -13.95
C ARG A 33 -7.81 -4.35 -15.16
N ARG A 34 -7.88 -3.42 -16.13
CA ARG A 34 -6.94 -3.38 -17.27
C ARG A 34 -5.48 -3.17 -16.83
N GLN A 35 -5.24 -2.40 -15.76
CA GLN A 35 -3.88 -2.28 -15.18
C GLN A 35 -3.37 -3.63 -14.69
N CYS A 36 -4.19 -4.42 -14.00
CA CYS A 36 -3.80 -5.78 -13.59
C CYS A 36 -3.53 -6.69 -14.79
N GLU A 37 -4.37 -6.62 -15.83
CA GLU A 37 -4.16 -7.39 -17.07
C GLU A 37 -2.83 -7.04 -17.74
N ARG A 38 -2.49 -5.75 -17.84
CA ARG A 38 -1.20 -5.29 -18.38
C ARG A 38 -0.02 -5.66 -17.49
N ALA A 39 -0.19 -5.62 -16.18
CA ALA A 39 0.85 -6.02 -15.24
C ALA A 39 1.15 -7.52 -15.30
N GLY A 40 0.20 -8.33 -15.75
CA GLY A 40 0.33 -9.77 -15.87
C GLY A 40 -0.16 -10.56 -14.66
N ALA A 41 -0.25 -11.88 -14.85
CA ALA A 41 -0.61 -12.82 -13.80
C ALA A 41 0.61 -13.71 -13.45
N TYR A 42 0.84 -13.91 -12.15
CA TYR A 42 2.02 -14.58 -11.61
C TYR A 42 1.62 -15.82 -10.78
N PRO A 43 1.30 -16.94 -11.44
CA PRO A 43 0.79 -18.14 -10.77
C PRO A 43 1.85 -18.86 -9.91
N SER A 44 3.13 -18.56 -10.09
CA SER A 44 4.23 -19.13 -9.29
C SER A 44 4.32 -18.58 -7.86
N VAL A 45 3.55 -17.56 -7.53
CA VAL A 45 3.50 -17.01 -6.17
C VAL A 45 2.45 -17.77 -5.35
N ASP A 46 2.88 -18.53 -4.36
CA ASP A 46 1.99 -19.37 -3.55
C ASP A 46 1.21 -18.59 -2.49
N ARG A 47 1.75 -17.45 -2.05
CA ARG A 47 1.18 -16.65 -0.96
C ARG A 47 1.35 -15.17 -1.23
N VAL A 48 0.27 -14.42 -1.02
CA VAL A 48 0.27 -12.96 -1.06
C VAL A 48 -0.39 -12.41 0.19
N TYR A 49 0.26 -11.44 0.81
CA TYR A 49 -0.27 -10.70 1.95
C TYR A 49 -1.02 -9.47 1.45
N VAL A 50 -2.21 -9.24 1.99
CA VAL A 50 -3.10 -8.21 1.44
C VAL A 50 -3.67 -7.30 2.53
N SER A 51 -3.80 -6.02 2.21
CA SER A 51 -4.64 -5.13 3.00
C SER A 51 -6.08 -5.66 3.06
N PRO A 52 -6.81 -5.46 4.17
CA PRO A 52 -8.21 -5.85 4.27
C PRO A 52 -9.10 -5.23 3.18
N GLN A 53 -8.71 -4.08 2.61
CA GLN A 53 -9.52 -3.30 1.68
C GLN A 53 -9.69 -4.00 0.32
N LEU A 54 -10.92 -3.91 -0.22
CA LEU A 54 -11.37 -4.65 -1.39
C LEU A 54 -10.45 -4.46 -2.61
N ARG A 55 -10.05 -3.23 -2.90
CA ARG A 55 -9.15 -2.91 -4.02
C ARG A 55 -7.81 -3.65 -3.98
N ALA A 56 -7.23 -3.83 -2.77
CA ALA A 56 -5.98 -4.58 -2.62
C ALA A 56 -6.20 -6.08 -2.82
N ARG A 57 -7.30 -6.62 -2.29
CA ARG A 57 -7.67 -8.03 -2.45
C ARG A 57 -7.97 -8.38 -3.90
N GLN A 58 -8.70 -7.52 -4.62
CA GLN A 58 -9.00 -7.71 -6.05
C GLN A 58 -7.75 -7.60 -6.92
N THR A 59 -6.83 -6.68 -6.60
CA THR A 59 -5.53 -6.62 -7.28
C THR A 59 -4.74 -7.92 -7.09
N ALA A 60 -4.70 -8.43 -5.86
CA ALA A 60 -4.02 -9.69 -5.56
C ALA A 60 -4.66 -10.88 -6.28
N GLU A 61 -5.99 -10.94 -6.36
CA GLU A 61 -6.73 -11.98 -7.08
C GLU A 61 -6.39 -12.02 -8.57
N LEU A 62 -6.27 -10.85 -9.20
CA LEU A 62 -5.98 -10.75 -10.63
C LEU A 62 -4.50 -11.00 -10.96
N CYS A 63 -3.58 -10.44 -10.16
CA CYS A 63 -2.13 -10.56 -10.43
C CYS A 63 -1.53 -11.87 -9.89
N PHE A 64 -2.13 -12.48 -8.86
CA PHE A 64 -1.63 -13.71 -8.21
C PHE A 64 -2.76 -14.74 -8.07
N PRO A 65 -3.31 -15.26 -9.19
CA PRO A 65 -4.58 -16.00 -9.19
C PRO A 65 -4.54 -17.33 -8.42
N LEU A 66 -3.37 -17.93 -8.25
CA LEU A 66 -3.20 -19.18 -7.50
C LEU A 66 -2.70 -18.96 -6.06
N ALA A 67 -2.36 -17.73 -5.69
CA ALA A 67 -1.83 -17.43 -4.39
C ALA A 67 -2.90 -17.48 -3.30
N ARG A 68 -2.55 -18.10 -2.17
CA ARG A 68 -3.33 -17.95 -0.95
C ARG A 68 -3.22 -16.51 -0.44
N GLN A 69 -4.32 -15.78 -0.40
CA GLN A 69 -4.35 -14.46 0.22
C GLN A 69 -4.35 -14.58 1.74
N VAL A 70 -3.48 -13.81 2.39
CA VAL A 70 -3.42 -13.64 3.85
C VAL A 70 -3.70 -12.19 4.18
N VAL A 71 -4.86 -11.93 4.76
CA VAL A 71 -5.25 -10.57 5.16
C VAL A 71 -4.42 -10.11 6.35
N VAL A 72 -3.86 -8.91 6.24
CA VAL A 72 -3.01 -8.29 7.27
C VAL A 72 -3.67 -7.00 7.77
N PRO A 73 -4.30 -7.02 8.94
CA PRO A 73 -4.78 -5.80 9.59
C PRO A 73 -3.61 -4.87 9.92
N GLY A 74 -3.86 -3.56 9.85
CA GLY A 74 -2.85 -2.54 10.15
C GLY A 74 -2.12 -1.98 8.92
N ILE A 75 -2.29 -2.59 7.74
CA ILE A 75 -1.74 -2.06 6.48
C ILE A 75 -2.81 -1.45 5.55
N GLU A 76 -3.97 -1.08 6.10
CA GLU A 76 -4.96 -0.26 5.40
C GLU A 76 -4.37 1.11 5.04
N GLU A 77 -4.97 1.79 4.04
CA GLU A 77 -4.57 3.15 3.67
C GLU A 77 -4.79 4.14 4.82
N PHE A 78 -4.21 5.31 4.70
CA PHE A 78 -4.34 6.42 5.62
C PHE A 78 -5.81 6.79 5.86
N ASP A 79 -6.19 7.04 7.12
CA ASP A 79 -7.52 7.55 7.46
C ASP A 79 -7.56 9.07 7.25
N PHE A 80 -8.08 9.51 6.10
CA PHE A 80 -8.21 10.91 5.75
C PHE A 80 -9.37 11.63 6.47
N GLY A 81 -10.09 10.94 7.37
CA GLY A 81 -11.17 11.55 8.16
C GLY A 81 -12.21 12.24 7.29
N VAL A 82 -12.42 13.55 7.56
CA VAL A 82 -13.42 14.35 6.82
C VAL A 82 -13.04 14.65 5.36
N PHE A 83 -11.83 14.35 4.95
CA PHE A 83 -11.36 14.56 3.57
C PHE A 83 -11.65 13.36 2.67
N GLU A 84 -12.07 12.22 3.22
CA GLU A 84 -12.42 11.02 2.44
C GLU A 84 -13.44 11.32 1.35
N ARG A 85 -13.23 10.72 0.16
CA ARG A 85 -14.07 10.82 -1.04
C ARG A 85 -14.16 12.21 -1.68
N ARG A 86 -13.38 13.18 -1.22
CA ARG A 86 -13.33 14.52 -1.76
C ARG A 86 -12.05 14.73 -2.56
N THR A 87 -12.08 15.61 -3.55
CA THR A 87 -10.87 16.06 -4.27
C THR A 87 -10.24 17.25 -3.56
N GLY A 88 -8.97 17.55 -3.90
CA GLY A 88 -8.31 18.76 -3.42
C GLY A 88 -9.07 20.03 -3.83
N ASP A 89 -9.59 20.08 -5.07
CA ASP A 89 -10.35 21.21 -5.59
C ASP A 89 -11.67 21.43 -4.83
N GLU A 90 -12.40 20.34 -4.51
CA GLU A 90 -13.62 20.40 -3.68
C GLU A 90 -13.35 20.92 -2.26
N MET A 91 -12.09 20.91 -1.81
CA MET A 91 -11.66 21.33 -0.48
C MET A 91 -10.81 22.61 -0.49
N ALA A 92 -10.61 23.24 -1.65
CA ALA A 92 -9.70 24.39 -1.79
C ALA A 92 -10.02 25.53 -0.79
N ASP A 93 -11.31 25.74 -0.49
CA ASP A 93 -11.77 26.76 0.45
C ASP A 93 -11.95 26.24 1.90
N ASP A 94 -11.76 24.94 2.16
CA ASP A 94 -11.83 24.38 3.50
C ASP A 94 -10.54 24.73 4.29
N VAL A 95 -10.67 25.59 5.30
CA VAL A 95 -9.55 26.04 6.12
C VAL A 95 -8.80 24.86 6.79
N ARG A 96 -9.50 23.77 7.10
CA ARG A 96 -8.90 22.57 7.73
C ARG A 96 -8.00 21.85 6.71
N TYR A 97 -8.47 21.75 5.46
CA TYR A 97 -7.70 21.14 4.37
C TYR A 97 -6.45 21.97 4.06
N ARG A 98 -6.57 23.28 3.91
CA ARG A 98 -5.42 24.16 3.69
C ARG A 98 -4.38 24.03 4.78
N ARG A 99 -4.78 24.09 6.06
CA ARG A 99 -3.85 23.90 7.19
C ARG A 99 -3.16 22.55 7.16
N TRP A 100 -3.88 21.49 6.78
CA TRP A 100 -3.30 20.16 6.66
C TRP A 100 -2.25 20.12 5.54
N VAL A 101 -2.55 20.64 4.36
CA VAL A 101 -1.61 20.72 3.23
C VAL A 101 -0.40 21.61 3.56
N GLU A 102 -0.62 22.79 4.15
CA GLU A 102 0.43 23.72 4.58
C GLU A 102 1.38 23.12 5.62
N SER A 103 0.90 22.18 6.43
CA SER A 103 1.75 21.43 7.38
C SER A 103 2.62 20.35 6.69
N GLY A 104 2.56 20.20 5.37
CA GLY A 104 3.16 19.07 4.66
C GLY A 104 2.46 17.74 4.96
N CYS A 105 1.16 17.78 5.21
CA CYS A 105 0.34 16.61 5.58
C CYS A 105 0.78 15.92 6.88
N VAL A 106 1.46 16.65 7.77
CA VAL A 106 1.92 16.14 9.08
C VAL A 106 0.85 16.31 10.16
N ALA A 107 0.11 17.43 10.10
CA ALA A 107 -0.98 17.69 11.05
C ALA A 107 -2.05 16.59 10.99
N PRO A 108 -2.82 16.36 12.08
CA PRO A 108 -3.90 15.39 12.06
C PRO A 108 -4.95 15.72 10.99
N CYS A 109 -5.37 14.73 10.22
CA CYS A 109 -6.61 14.85 9.45
C CYS A 109 -7.78 14.95 10.42
N PRO A 110 -8.65 15.97 10.32
CA PRO A 110 -9.80 16.08 11.23
C PRO A 110 -10.69 14.83 11.21
N GLY A 111 -10.81 14.17 12.35
CA GLY A 111 -11.53 12.92 12.50
C GLY A 111 -10.85 11.69 11.86
N GLY A 112 -9.62 11.83 11.39
CA GLY A 112 -8.77 10.75 10.87
C GLY A 112 -7.54 10.53 11.75
N GLU A 113 -6.47 10.02 11.15
CA GLU A 113 -5.21 9.76 11.85
C GLU A 113 -4.12 10.79 11.52
N THR A 114 -3.09 10.88 12.35
CA THR A 114 -1.85 11.59 12.06
C THR A 114 -0.94 10.74 11.21
N ARG A 115 0.03 11.37 10.54
CA ARG A 115 1.05 10.65 9.79
C ARG A 115 1.84 9.68 10.68
N ASP A 116 2.13 10.07 11.92
CA ASP A 116 2.90 9.23 12.85
C ASP A 116 2.08 8.02 13.34
N GLU A 117 0.78 8.17 13.60
CA GLU A 117 -0.10 7.06 13.95
C GLU A 117 -0.19 6.05 12.79
N PHE A 118 -0.38 6.56 11.58
CA PHE A 118 -0.39 5.76 10.36
C PHE A 118 0.92 5.00 10.15
N ALA A 119 2.07 5.71 10.22
CA ALA A 119 3.39 5.12 10.06
C ALA A 119 3.64 4.02 11.10
N ARG A 120 3.31 4.30 12.37
CA ARG A 120 3.50 3.34 13.46
C ARG A 120 2.69 2.08 13.25
N ARG A 121 1.37 2.17 13.02
CA ARG A 121 0.54 0.97 12.83
C ARG A 121 0.97 0.15 11.62
N THR A 122 1.36 0.82 10.53
CA THR A 122 1.84 0.16 9.30
C THR A 122 3.15 -0.56 9.53
N GLN A 123 4.12 0.09 10.17
CA GLN A 123 5.43 -0.48 10.48
C GLN A 123 5.31 -1.64 11.49
N ASP A 124 4.46 -1.52 12.50
CA ASP A 124 4.21 -2.59 13.48
C ASP A 124 3.61 -3.84 12.80
N ALA A 125 2.60 -3.63 11.94
CA ALA A 125 1.96 -4.72 11.20
C ALA A 125 2.95 -5.43 10.25
N LEU A 126 3.74 -4.66 9.49
CA LEU A 126 4.76 -5.21 8.60
C LEU A 126 5.90 -5.89 9.37
N CYS A 127 6.35 -5.32 10.47
CA CYS A 127 7.37 -5.94 11.33
C CYS A 127 6.92 -7.31 11.83
N GLN A 128 5.69 -7.42 12.32
CA GLN A 128 5.13 -8.69 12.77
C GLN A 128 5.02 -9.70 11.61
N LEU A 129 4.48 -9.28 10.47
CA LEU A 129 4.37 -10.09 9.27
C LEU A 129 5.73 -10.64 8.82
N LEU A 130 6.75 -9.77 8.73
CA LEU A 130 8.08 -10.15 8.26
C LEU A 130 8.80 -11.10 9.22
N LYS A 131 8.63 -10.93 10.52
CA LYS A 131 9.12 -11.89 11.53
C LYS A 131 8.44 -13.26 11.38
N ASP A 132 7.13 -13.27 11.15
CA ASP A 132 6.37 -14.51 10.93
C ASP A 132 6.79 -15.21 9.64
N ALA A 133 6.99 -14.46 8.56
CA ALA A 133 7.49 -14.97 7.29
C ALA A 133 8.90 -15.58 7.43
N ALA A 134 9.77 -14.89 8.18
CA ALA A 134 11.13 -15.41 8.46
C ALA A 134 11.10 -16.71 9.26
N ARG A 135 10.22 -16.83 10.26
CA ARG A 135 10.03 -18.10 11.01
C ARG A 135 9.55 -19.24 10.08
N ARG A 136 8.76 -18.93 9.08
CA ARG A 136 8.35 -19.89 8.04
C ARG A 136 9.38 -20.10 6.95
N LYS A 137 10.54 -19.45 7.03
CA LYS A 137 11.64 -19.51 6.04
C LYS A 137 11.22 -19.06 4.62
N GLU A 138 10.30 -18.09 4.54
CA GLU A 138 9.89 -17.51 3.26
C GLU A 138 11.04 -16.68 2.67
N GLY A 139 11.48 -17.03 1.45
CA GLY A 139 12.53 -16.28 0.75
C GLY A 139 12.02 -14.98 0.12
N LEU A 140 10.71 -14.97 -0.24
CA LEU A 140 9.99 -13.86 -0.86
C LEU A 140 8.70 -13.59 -0.10
N VAL A 141 8.45 -12.32 0.21
CA VAL A 141 7.19 -11.83 0.78
C VAL A 141 6.59 -10.81 -0.20
N VAL A 142 5.38 -11.08 -0.67
CA VAL A 142 4.63 -10.19 -1.57
C VAL A 142 3.48 -9.57 -0.79
N VAL A 143 3.39 -8.26 -0.79
CA VAL A 143 2.34 -7.49 -0.08
C VAL A 143 1.61 -6.59 -1.08
N VAL A 144 0.30 -6.71 -1.16
CA VAL A 144 -0.54 -5.78 -1.93
C VAL A 144 -1.27 -4.86 -0.95
N ALA A 145 -0.96 -3.57 -1.04
CA ALA A 145 -1.47 -2.55 -0.14
C ALA A 145 -1.71 -1.22 -0.88
N HIS A 146 -1.25 -0.10 -0.33
CA HIS A 146 -1.61 1.25 -0.77
C HIS A 146 -0.37 2.14 -0.94
N GLY A 147 -0.56 3.30 -1.57
CA GLY A 147 0.51 4.27 -1.75
C GLY A 147 1.07 4.76 -0.42
N GLY A 148 0.20 5.17 0.50
CA GLY A 148 0.61 5.60 1.84
C GLY A 148 1.31 4.49 2.62
N THR A 149 0.82 3.25 2.53
CA THR A 149 1.44 2.08 3.18
C THR A 149 2.88 1.87 2.71
N ILE A 150 3.16 2.01 1.40
CA ILE A 150 4.51 1.90 0.84
C ILE A 150 5.41 3.02 1.39
N MET A 151 4.92 4.26 1.37
CA MET A 151 5.65 5.41 1.90
C MET A 151 5.98 5.24 3.39
N ALA A 152 5.03 4.78 4.19
CA ALA A 152 5.22 4.53 5.62
C ALA A 152 6.20 3.37 5.89
N ALA A 153 6.14 2.31 5.08
CA ALA A 153 7.00 1.14 5.21
C ALA A 153 8.46 1.47 4.92
N LEU A 154 8.72 2.31 3.91
CA LEU A 154 10.07 2.65 3.44
C LEU A 154 10.59 3.97 4.02
N ASP A 155 9.88 4.56 4.97
CA ASP A 155 10.19 5.87 5.57
C ASP A 155 10.39 6.98 4.52
N GLY A 156 9.53 6.93 3.48
CA GLY A 156 9.67 7.74 2.28
C GLY A 156 8.42 8.53 1.89
N PHE A 157 7.82 9.31 2.83
CA PHE A 157 6.60 10.07 2.58
C PHE A 157 6.73 11.15 1.49
N TYR A 158 7.94 11.51 1.10
CA TYR A 158 8.17 12.55 0.10
C TYR A 158 8.68 12.02 -1.25
N ASP A 159 9.26 10.83 -1.30
CA ASP A 159 9.98 10.33 -2.46
C ASP A 159 9.61 8.89 -2.88
N LYS A 160 8.92 8.13 -2.03
CA LYS A 160 8.58 6.72 -2.31
C LYS A 160 7.15 6.57 -2.86
N HIS A 161 6.89 7.19 -4.00
CA HIS A 161 5.58 7.14 -4.64
C HIS A 161 5.50 6.00 -5.67
N ALA A 162 4.58 5.05 -5.46
CA ALA A 162 4.22 4.03 -6.44
C ALA A 162 2.95 4.44 -7.20
N ARG A 163 2.92 4.23 -8.52
CA ARG A 163 1.67 4.30 -9.30
C ARG A 163 0.83 3.06 -9.01
N ASN A 164 -0.43 3.09 -9.43
CA ASN A 164 -1.29 1.91 -9.33
C ASN A 164 -0.69 0.73 -10.10
N CYS A 165 -0.74 -0.47 -9.53
CA CYS A 165 -0.08 -1.69 -10.03
C CYS A 165 1.45 -1.63 -10.13
N GLU A 166 2.09 -0.65 -9.53
CA GLU A 166 3.54 -0.58 -9.37
C GLU A 166 3.91 -0.72 -7.89
N GLY A 167 5.20 -0.81 -7.60
CA GLY A 167 5.62 -0.99 -6.23
C GLY A 167 7.10 -0.77 -5.99
N TYR A 168 7.55 -1.32 -4.88
CA TYR A 168 8.94 -1.32 -4.44
C TYR A 168 9.38 -2.72 -4.05
N GLU A 169 10.61 -3.05 -4.38
CA GLU A 169 11.33 -4.19 -3.82
C GLU A 169 12.31 -3.71 -2.77
N ALA A 170 12.45 -4.46 -1.68
CA ALA A 170 13.45 -4.19 -0.65
C ALA A 170 14.03 -5.50 -0.11
N ARG A 171 15.24 -5.44 0.43
CA ARG A 171 15.84 -6.52 1.18
C ARG A 171 15.51 -6.38 2.66
N VAL A 172 15.03 -7.45 3.27
CA VAL A 172 14.68 -7.49 4.69
C VAL A 172 15.85 -8.04 5.50
N LEU A 173 16.30 -7.26 6.46
CA LEU A 173 17.26 -7.65 7.49
C LEU A 173 16.54 -7.77 8.82
N ILE A 174 16.75 -8.88 9.53
CA ILE A 174 16.19 -9.11 10.88
C ILE A 174 17.37 -9.33 11.83
N GLU A 175 17.52 -8.40 12.78
CA GLU A 175 18.58 -8.38 13.79
C GLU A 175 17.91 -8.41 15.17
N GLY A 176 17.80 -9.59 15.76
CA GLY A 176 17.06 -9.78 17.00
C GLY A 176 15.58 -9.41 16.85
N THR A 177 15.13 -8.34 17.52
CA THR A 177 13.75 -7.86 17.45
C THR A 177 13.55 -6.77 16.37
N ARG A 178 14.62 -6.26 15.78
CA ARG A 178 14.56 -5.18 14.79
C ARG A 178 14.41 -5.75 13.38
N VAL A 179 13.52 -5.14 12.60
CA VAL A 179 13.36 -5.37 11.16
C VAL A 179 13.78 -4.09 10.44
N ARG A 180 14.63 -4.22 9.44
CA ARG A 180 15.05 -3.12 8.57
C ARG A 180 14.81 -3.48 7.12
N LEU A 181 14.30 -2.52 6.36
CA LEU A 181 14.21 -2.59 4.92
C LEU A 181 15.38 -1.80 4.35
N VAL A 182 16.13 -2.43 3.47
CA VAL A 182 17.32 -1.83 2.85
C VAL A 182 17.33 -2.13 1.35
N ASP A 183 18.13 -1.36 0.60
CA ASP A 183 18.31 -1.52 -0.84
C ASP A 183 16.96 -1.45 -1.59
N ASP A 184 16.04 -0.58 -1.14
CA ASP A 184 14.74 -0.43 -1.77
C ASP A 184 14.87 0.26 -3.14
N ARG A 185 14.09 -0.23 -4.09
CA ARG A 185 14.02 0.31 -5.45
C ARG A 185 12.59 0.20 -6.00
N PRO A 186 12.17 1.15 -6.86
CA PRO A 186 10.90 1.02 -7.57
C PRO A 186 10.96 -0.17 -8.53
N ILE A 187 9.81 -0.81 -8.74
CA ILE A 187 9.67 -1.96 -9.64
C ILE A 187 8.37 -1.92 -10.43
N LEU A 188 8.41 -2.54 -11.61
CA LEU A 188 7.23 -3.06 -12.29
C LEU A 188 7.06 -4.54 -11.92
N LEU A 189 5.81 -5.03 -11.84
CA LEU A 189 5.55 -6.42 -11.47
C LEU A 189 6.24 -7.41 -12.43
N ALA A 190 6.24 -7.11 -13.73
CA ALA A 190 6.91 -7.94 -14.73
C ALA A 190 8.42 -8.13 -14.50
N GLU A 191 9.08 -7.14 -13.89
CA GLU A 191 10.52 -7.23 -13.56
C GLU A 191 10.80 -8.18 -12.39
N CYS A 192 9.83 -8.37 -11.49
CA CYS A 192 9.98 -9.22 -10.31
C CYS A 192 9.55 -10.67 -10.55
N PHE A 193 8.57 -10.88 -11.39
CA PHE A 193 7.86 -12.16 -11.54
C PHE A 193 7.77 -12.66 -12.98
N GLY A 194 8.07 -11.81 -13.98
CA GLY A 194 8.11 -12.18 -15.38
C GLY A 194 9.45 -12.88 -15.70
N SER A 195 9.39 -14.14 -16.03
CA SER A 195 10.51 -14.92 -16.61
C SER A 195 9.95 -15.95 -17.55
#